data_fe69ab225be470834b9b6940fa8f598a
#
_entry.id   fe69ab225be470834b9b6940fa8f598a
#
_cell.length_a   1.000
_cell.length_b   1.000
_cell.length_c   1.000
_cell.angle_alpha   90.00
_cell.angle_beta   90.00
_cell.angle_gamma   90.00
#
_symmetry.space_group_name_H-M   'P 1'
#
loop_
_entity.id
_entity.type
_entity.pdbx_description
1 polymer ?
#
loop_
_entity_poly.entity_id
_entity_poly.type
_entity_poly.pdbx_seq_one_letter_code
_entity_poly.pdbx_strand_id
1 'polypeptide(L)'
;MIANDNNIKIVVVEDNEFFNKALTKKIKQHTELLGEQYGVDFTINSYVNSEDFIMNLRNDIDIVFTDFYLGQGVSAQYILKRVKLYCDHSEVVVISQSRNDRTSKMSLKMGAKKFIYKDEEALKKACFYLTNYMNLNWSPKRLNA
;
A
#
# COMPACT_ATOMS: atom_id res chain seq x y z
N MET A 1 -23.99 -11.82 1.05
CA MET A 1 -24.04 -10.86 0.56
C MET A 1 -22.93 -10.27 0.33
N ILE A 2 -22.74 -9.56 -0.26
CA ILE A 2 -21.70 -9.15 -0.57
C ILE A 2 -21.62 -7.92 -0.46
N ALA A 3 -21.00 -7.56 0.33
CA ALA A 3 -20.58 -6.47 0.46
C ALA A 3 -20.05 -6.00 -0.71
N ASN A 4 -20.43 -5.18 -1.19
CA ASN A 4 -19.89 -4.70 -2.01
C ASN A 4 -19.19 -3.80 -1.90
N ASP A 5 -18.45 -3.95 -1.98
CA ASP A 5 -17.68 -3.23 -1.73
C ASP A 5 -17.08 -2.50 -2.68
N ASN A 6 -17.56 -1.39 -2.90
CA ASN A 6 -16.90 -0.38 -3.63
C ASN A 6 -16.00 0.42 -2.69
N ASN A 7 -15.47 -0.21 -1.71
CA ASN A 7 -14.53 0.43 -0.79
C ASN A 7 -13.19 -0.31 -0.85
N ILE A 8 -12.15 0.41 -1.23
CA ILE A 8 -10.80 -0.14 -1.32
C ILE A 8 -10.01 0.32 -0.11
N LYS A 9 -9.43 -0.61 0.62
CA LYS A 9 -8.71 -0.30 1.85
C LYS A 9 -7.21 -0.33 1.63
N ILE A 10 -6.57 0.78 1.94
CA ILE A 10 -5.13 0.96 1.79
C ILE A 10 -4.54 1.23 3.16
N VAL A 11 -3.41 0.60 3.44
CA VAL A 11 -2.69 0.79 4.69
C VAL A 11 -1.28 1.28 4.38
N VAL A 12 -0.79 2.21 5.20
CA VAL A 12 0.60 2.67 5.15
C VAL A 12 1.26 2.29 6.47
N VAL A 13 2.40 1.61 6.42
CA VAL A 13 3.19 1.29 7.61
C VAL A 13 4.57 1.90 7.43
N GLU A 14 4.87 2.95 8.17
CA GLU A 14 6.09 3.71 7.97
C GLU A 14 6.48 4.39 9.28
N ASP A 15 7.64 4.07 9.82
CA ASP A 15 8.05 4.59 11.13
C ASP A 15 8.64 6.00 11.08
N ASN A 16 9.05 6.47 9.92
CA ASN A 16 9.47 7.87 9.79
C ASN A 16 8.21 8.72 9.66
N GLU A 17 7.91 9.49 10.69
CA GLU A 17 6.65 10.24 10.73
C GLU A 17 6.51 11.24 9.59
N PHE A 18 7.60 11.89 9.22
CA PHE A 18 7.55 12.85 8.13
C PHE A 18 7.18 12.19 6.82
N PHE A 19 7.85 11.09 6.48
CA PHE A 19 7.56 10.37 5.25
C PHE A 19 6.18 9.73 5.28
N ASN A 20 5.79 9.22 6.45
CA ASN A 20 4.45 8.64 6.63
C ASN A 20 3.38 9.67 6.29
N LYS A 21 3.49 10.88 6.85
CA LYS A 21 2.52 11.95 6.58
C LYS A 21 2.52 12.36 5.11
N ALA A 22 3.69 12.49 4.51
CA ALA A 22 3.78 12.89 3.12
C ALA A 22 3.17 11.84 2.19
N LEU A 23 3.48 10.58 2.42
CA LEU A 23 2.96 9.48 1.61
C LEU A 23 1.44 9.35 1.79
N THR A 24 0.98 9.36 3.04
CA THR A 24 -0.44 9.22 3.35
C THR A 24 -1.25 10.35 2.73
N LYS A 25 -0.75 11.57 2.84
CA LYS A 25 -1.42 12.74 2.24
C LYS A 25 -1.50 12.61 0.72
N LYS A 26 -0.40 12.19 0.11
CA LYS A 26 -0.36 12.04 -1.35
C LYS A 26 -1.32 10.96 -1.82
N ILE A 27 -1.36 9.84 -1.10
CA ILE A 27 -2.28 8.75 -1.42
C ILE A 27 -3.74 9.23 -1.28
N LYS A 28 -4.05 9.97 -0.23
CA LYS A 28 -5.41 10.49 -0.04
C LYS A 28 -5.82 11.42 -1.18
N GLN A 29 -4.93 12.30 -1.61
CA GLN A 29 -5.22 13.21 -2.73
C GLN A 29 -5.45 12.43 -4.02
N HIS A 30 -4.61 11.45 -4.28
CA HIS A 30 -4.69 10.67 -5.52
C HIS A 30 -5.93 9.79 -5.54
N THR A 31 -6.27 9.19 -4.40
CA THR A 31 -7.45 8.32 -4.32
C THR A 31 -8.76 9.09 -4.41
N GLU A 32 -8.78 10.37 -4.08
CA GLU A 32 -9.95 11.19 -4.34
C GLU A 32 -10.24 11.26 -5.84
N LEU A 33 -9.20 11.45 -6.64
CA LEU A 33 -9.32 11.50 -8.10
C LEU A 33 -9.73 10.13 -8.65
N LEU A 34 -9.10 9.07 -8.17
CA LEU A 34 -9.44 7.72 -8.62
C LEU A 34 -10.86 7.35 -8.21
N GLY A 35 -11.28 7.76 -7.03
CA GLY A 35 -12.63 7.48 -6.54
C GLY A 35 -13.69 8.09 -7.44
N GLU A 36 -13.46 9.31 -7.91
CA GLU A 36 -14.37 9.94 -8.85
C GLU A 36 -14.36 9.22 -10.20
N GLN A 37 -13.18 8.87 -10.65
CA GLN A 37 -13.01 8.24 -11.95
C GLN A 37 -13.65 6.85 -12.03
N TYR A 38 -13.57 6.09 -10.94
CA TYR A 38 -14.03 4.70 -10.93
C TYR A 38 -15.32 4.47 -10.15
N GLY A 39 -15.82 5.47 -9.46
CA GLY A 39 -17.03 5.32 -8.66
C GLY A 39 -16.85 4.45 -7.44
N VAL A 40 -15.69 4.54 -6.78
CA VAL A 40 -15.38 3.76 -5.59
C VAL A 40 -14.93 4.66 -4.46
N ASP A 41 -14.99 4.14 -3.25
CA ASP A 41 -14.48 4.83 -2.08
C ASP A 41 -13.16 4.20 -1.65
N PHE A 42 -12.31 5.00 -1.03
CA PHE A 42 -11.04 4.51 -0.49
C PHE A 42 -10.97 4.83 0.99
N THR A 43 -10.47 3.89 1.76
CA THR A 43 -10.18 4.11 3.18
C THR A 43 -8.67 3.96 3.36
N ILE A 44 -8.01 4.97 3.90
CA ILE A 44 -6.56 4.96 4.09
C ILE A 44 -6.26 5.03 5.58
N ASN A 45 -5.57 4.03 6.09
CA ASN A 45 -5.12 4.01 7.47
C ASN A 45 -3.60 3.97 7.50
N SER A 46 -2.99 4.73 8.39
CA SER A 46 -1.54 4.75 8.50
C SER A 46 -1.10 4.35 9.90
N TYR A 47 0.04 3.70 9.99
CA TYR A 47 0.63 3.24 11.23
C TYR A 47 2.10 3.61 11.24
N VAL A 48 2.62 4.05 12.38
CA VAL A 48 4.02 4.41 12.51
C VAL A 48 4.88 3.27 13.06
N ASN A 49 4.26 2.14 13.37
CA ASN A 49 5.00 0.95 13.79
C ASN A 49 4.28 -0.31 13.34
N SER A 50 5.01 -1.41 13.27
CA SER A 50 4.46 -2.67 12.80
C SER A 50 3.48 -3.29 13.80
N GLU A 51 3.69 -3.07 15.11
CA GLU A 51 2.81 -3.65 16.12
C GLU A 51 1.38 -3.19 15.96
N ASP A 52 1.18 -1.88 15.84
CA ASP A 52 -0.17 -1.33 15.69
C ASP A 52 -0.83 -1.83 14.42
N PHE A 53 -0.08 -1.94 13.36
CA PHE A 53 -0.61 -2.49 12.12
C PHE A 53 -1.05 -3.95 12.32
N ILE A 54 -0.18 -4.77 12.90
CA ILE A 54 -0.48 -6.20 13.06
C ILE A 54 -1.70 -6.40 13.98
N MET A 55 -1.82 -5.59 15.02
CA MET A 55 -2.98 -5.68 15.90
C MET A 55 -4.28 -5.30 15.20
N ASN A 56 -4.19 -4.54 14.11
CA ASN A 56 -5.36 -4.12 13.34
C ASN A 56 -5.45 -4.82 11.98
N LEU A 57 -4.68 -5.89 11.80
CA LEU A 57 -4.67 -6.60 10.54
C LEU A 57 -6.00 -7.31 10.32
N ARG A 58 -6.62 -7.04 9.17
CA ARG A 58 -7.91 -7.62 8.80
C ARG A 58 -7.82 -8.19 7.42
N ASN A 59 -8.73 -9.08 7.09
CA ASN A 59 -8.72 -9.75 5.79
C ASN A 59 -9.33 -8.92 4.66
N ASP A 60 -9.76 -7.70 4.94
CA ASP A 60 -10.36 -6.82 3.93
C ASP A 60 -9.41 -5.72 3.42
N ILE A 61 -8.14 -5.80 3.75
CA ILE A 61 -7.15 -4.84 3.27
C ILE A 61 -6.77 -5.20 1.84
N ASP A 62 -6.78 -4.23 0.95
CA ASP A 62 -6.45 -4.45 -0.46
C ASP A 62 -4.99 -4.17 -0.79
N ILE A 63 -4.43 -3.11 -0.25
CA ILE A 63 -3.06 -2.71 -0.56
C ILE A 63 -2.36 -2.24 0.71
N VAL A 64 -1.12 -2.69 0.89
CA VAL A 64 -0.26 -2.25 2.00
C VAL A 64 1.00 -1.63 1.42
N PHE A 65 1.27 -0.37 1.78
CA PHE A 65 2.56 0.26 1.50
C PHE A 65 3.37 0.19 2.79
N THR A 66 4.54 -0.41 2.77
CA THR A 66 5.36 -0.55 3.98
C THR A 66 6.81 -0.22 3.71
N ASP A 67 7.47 0.43 4.68
CA ASP A 67 8.92 0.56 4.66
C ASP A 67 9.53 -0.83 4.86
N PHE A 68 10.73 -1.04 4.37
CA PHE A 68 11.42 -2.30 4.60
C PHE A 68 11.93 -2.43 6.03
N TYR A 69 12.53 -1.36 6.56
CA TYR A 69 13.06 -1.35 7.93
C TYR A 69 12.10 -0.56 8.81
N LEU A 70 11.51 -1.25 9.78
CA LEU A 70 10.47 -0.66 10.63
C LEU A 70 10.92 -0.41 12.06
N GLY A 71 12.24 -0.46 12.29
CA GLY A 71 12.80 -0.24 13.62
C GLY A 71 12.72 -1.48 14.49
N GLN A 72 13.51 -1.49 15.56
CA GLN A 72 13.52 -2.56 16.56
C GLN A 72 13.68 -3.97 15.97
N GLY A 73 14.46 -4.07 14.90
CA GLY A 73 14.70 -5.36 14.27
C GLY A 73 13.58 -5.90 13.41
N VAL A 74 12.51 -5.14 13.23
CA VAL A 74 11.39 -5.56 12.41
C VAL A 74 11.60 -5.10 10.97
N SER A 75 11.29 -5.96 10.00
CA SER A 75 11.41 -5.61 8.59
C SER A 75 10.13 -5.95 7.85
N ALA A 76 10.09 -5.53 6.60
CA ALA A 76 8.95 -5.83 5.72
C ALA A 76 8.74 -7.33 5.54
N GLN A 77 9.76 -8.15 5.79
CA GLN A 77 9.61 -9.61 5.73
C GLN A 77 8.53 -10.08 6.69
N TYR A 78 8.51 -9.51 7.88
CA TYR A 78 7.50 -9.84 8.89
C TYR A 78 6.12 -9.42 8.41
N ILE A 79 6.01 -8.21 7.87
CA ILE A 79 4.74 -7.71 7.32
C ILE A 79 4.25 -8.62 6.20
N LEU A 80 5.15 -8.97 5.28
CA LEU A 80 4.80 -9.83 4.13
C LEU A 80 4.27 -11.18 4.59
N LYS A 81 4.92 -11.78 5.59
CA LYS A 81 4.47 -13.07 6.11
C LYS A 81 3.10 -12.97 6.75
N ARG A 82 2.87 -11.94 7.57
CA ARG A 82 1.59 -11.79 8.27
C ARG A 82 0.46 -11.49 7.30
N VAL A 83 0.71 -10.63 6.33
CA VAL A 83 -0.30 -10.31 5.32
C VAL A 83 -0.65 -11.57 4.52
N LYS A 84 0.35 -12.33 4.12
CA LYS A 84 0.09 -13.56 3.35
C LYS A 84 -0.75 -14.56 4.12
N LEU A 85 -0.56 -14.63 5.43
CA LEU A 85 -1.34 -15.55 6.27
C LEU A 85 -2.77 -15.09 6.50
N TYR A 86 -3.00 -13.79 6.65
CA TYR A 86 -4.30 -13.28 7.07
C TYR A 86 -5.07 -12.56 5.97
N CYS A 87 -4.38 -12.12 4.92
CA CYS A 87 -4.99 -11.35 3.85
C CYS A 87 -4.29 -11.71 2.54
N ASP A 88 -4.38 -12.94 2.11
CA ASP A 88 -3.59 -13.43 0.98
C ASP A 88 -3.91 -12.71 -0.34
N HIS A 89 -5.07 -12.06 -0.44
CA HIS A 89 -5.42 -11.28 -1.62
C HIS A 89 -4.82 -9.87 -1.62
N SER A 90 -4.28 -9.42 -0.48
CA SER A 90 -3.72 -8.07 -0.38
C SER A 90 -2.42 -7.95 -1.15
N GLU A 91 -2.20 -6.82 -1.77
CA GLU A 91 -0.93 -6.53 -2.44
C GLU A 91 -0.06 -5.69 -1.52
N VAL A 92 1.21 -6.04 -1.41
CA VAL A 92 2.15 -5.31 -0.58
C VAL A 92 3.17 -4.62 -1.48
N VAL A 93 3.36 -3.33 -1.27
CA VAL A 93 4.36 -2.53 -1.96
C VAL A 93 5.38 -2.09 -0.91
N VAL A 94 6.64 -2.41 -1.13
CA VAL A 94 7.72 -2.05 -0.20
C VAL A 94 8.38 -0.76 -0.69
N ILE A 95 8.53 0.21 0.20
CA ILE A 95 9.22 1.47 -0.11
C ILE A 95 10.38 1.61 0.85
N SER A 96 11.60 1.71 0.34
CA SER A 96 12.78 1.69 1.19
C SER A 96 13.89 2.58 0.71
N GLN A 97 14.68 3.08 1.65
CA GLN A 97 15.88 3.85 1.32
C GLN A 97 17.01 2.94 0.87
N SER A 98 16.92 1.65 1.13
CA SER A 98 18.01 0.73 0.80
C SER A 98 18.19 0.61 -0.71
N ARG A 99 19.42 0.82 -1.16
CA ARG A 99 19.80 0.62 -2.56
C ARG A 99 20.41 -0.75 -2.77
N ASN A 100 20.35 -1.59 -1.74
CA ASN A 100 20.91 -2.93 -1.85
C ASN A 100 19.97 -3.80 -2.67
N ASP A 101 20.48 -4.36 -3.76
CA ASP A 101 19.68 -5.23 -4.63
C ASP A 101 19.12 -6.43 -3.87
N ARG A 102 19.80 -6.87 -2.82
CA ARG A 102 19.33 -7.99 -2.03
C ARG A 102 18.00 -7.67 -1.35
N THR A 103 17.84 -6.43 -0.88
CA THR A 103 16.61 -6.01 -0.21
C THR A 103 15.43 -6.06 -1.19
N SER A 104 15.61 -5.52 -2.38
CA SER A 104 14.53 -5.52 -3.37
C SER A 104 14.20 -6.93 -3.87
N LYS A 105 15.24 -7.74 -4.15
CA LYS A 105 15.04 -9.11 -4.60
C LYS A 105 14.34 -9.95 -3.53
N MET A 106 14.73 -9.78 -2.27
CA MET A 106 14.12 -10.51 -1.17
C MET A 106 12.66 -10.13 -1.01
N SER A 107 12.35 -8.84 -1.08
CA SER A 107 10.99 -8.37 -0.95
C SER A 107 10.09 -8.96 -2.03
N LEU A 108 10.55 -8.91 -3.28
CA LEU A 108 9.78 -9.46 -4.39
C LEU A 108 9.63 -10.98 -4.29
N LYS A 109 10.70 -11.67 -3.87
CA LYS A 109 10.65 -13.11 -3.69
C LYS A 109 9.66 -13.52 -2.59
N MET A 110 9.50 -12.69 -1.58
CA MET A 110 8.57 -12.94 -0.49
C MET A 110 7.14 -12.50 -0.77
N GLY A 111 6.90 -12.01 -1.98
CA GLY A 111 5.53 -11.71 -2.40
C GLY A 111 5.17 -10.24 -2.53
N ALA A 112 6.12 -9.33 -2.33
CA ALA A 112 5.84 -7.92 -2.60
C ALA A 112 5.55 -7.75 -4.09
N LYS A 113 4.55 -6.98 -4.41
CA LYS A 113 4.19 -6.72 -5.81
C LYS A 113 5.10 -5.69 -6.45
N LYS A 114 5.69 -4.83 -5.64
CA LYS A 114 6.54 -3.75 -6.14
C LYS A 114 7.51 -3.35 -5.06
N PHE A 115 8.70 -2.92 -5.46
CA PHE A 115 9.69 -2.31 -4.57
C PHE A 115 10.00 -0.92 -5.11
N ILE A 116 9.86 0.09 -4.27
CA ILE A 116 10.08 1.48 -4.65
C ILE A 116 11.20 2.05 -3.78
N TYR A 117 12.20 2.69 -4.40
CA TYR A 117 13.21 3.37 -3.63
C TYR A 117 12.66 4.70 -3.09
N LYS A 118 13.06 5.05 -1.86
CA LYS A 118 12.63 6.30 -1.25
C LYS A 118 13.46 7.44 -1.81
N ASP A 119 13.16 7.87 -2.98
CA ASP A 119 13.79 9.03 -3.59
C ASP A 119 12.71 10.08 -3.85
N GLU A 120 13.04 11.12 -4.58
CA GLU A 120 12.09 12.20 -4.86
C GLU A 120 10.93 11.78 -5.75
N GLU A 121 11.02 10.60 -6.38
CA GLU A 121 9.94 10.09 -7.21
C GLU A 121 9.07 9.06 -6.48
N ALA A 122 9.39 8.75 -5.22
CA ALA A 122 8.71 7.68 -4.51
C ALA A 122 7.20 7.88 -4.39
N LEU A 123 6.78 9.10 -4.05
CA LEU A 123 5.36 9.40 -3.90
C LEU A 123 4.63 9.28 -5.23
N LYS A 124 5.26 9.74 -6.30
CA LYS A 124 4.70 9.63 -7.64
C LYS A 124 4.57 8.17 -8.05
N LYS A 125 5.57 7.36 -7.75
CA LYS A 125 5.54 5.93 -8.08
C LYS A 125 4.47 5.20 -7.30
N ALA A 126 4.25 5.57 -6.05
CA ALA A 126 3.16 4.99 -5.26
C ALA A 126 1.79 5.31 -5.89
N CYS A 127 1.60 6.55 -6.33
CA CYS A 127 0.37 6.95 -7.01
C CYS A 127 0.20 6.21 -8.34
N PHE A 128 1.28 6.04 -9.07
CA PHE A 128 1.25 5.31 -10.34
C PHE A 128 0.86 3.85 -10.12
N TYR A 129 1.35 3.26 -9.02
CA TYR A 129 0.95 1.90 -8.66
C TYR A 129 -0.56 1.81 -8.44
N LEU A 130 -1.13 2.79 -7.73
CA LEU A 130 -2.56 2.82 -7.47
C LEU A 130 -3.38 2.98 -8.75
N THR A 131 -2.92 3.83 -9.66
CA THR A 131 -3.59 3.99 -10.95
C THR A 131 -3.60 2.68 -11.72
N ASN A 132 -2.46 1.97 -11.76
CA ASN A 132 -2.39 0.69 -12.43
C ASN A 132 -3.26 -0.37 -11.76
N TYR A 133 -3.29 -0.37 -10.42
CA TYR A 133 -4.14 -1.27 -9.67
C TYR A 133 -5.61 -1.10 -10.07
N MET A 134 -6.05 0.15 -10.18
CA MET A 134 -7.42 0.43 -10.57
C MET A 134 -7.70 0.03 -12.02
N ASN A 135 -6.76 0.32 -12.91
CA ASN A 135 -6.94 -0.05 -14.33
C ASN A 135 -7.05 -1.56 -14.51
N LEU A 136 -6.35 -2.33 -13.70
CA LEU A 136 -6.39 -3.79 -13.81
C LEU A 136 -7.61 -4.42 -13.16
N ASN A 137 -8.17 -3.78 -12.16
CA ASN A 137 -9.22 -4.39 -11.34
C ASN A 137 -10.59 -3.72 -11.45
N TRP A 138 -10.68 -2.55 -12.03
CA TRP A 138 -11.94 -1.83 -12.17
C TRP A 138 -12.08 -1.23 -13.55
N SER A 139 -13.30 -0.95 -13.94
CA SER A 139 -13.57 -0.19 -15.16
C SER A 139 -13.90 1.23 -14.77
N PRO A 140 -13.41 2.23 -15.51
CA PRO A 140 -13.76 3.61 -15.22
C PRO A 140 -15.26 3.84 -15.33
N LYS A 141 -15.73 4.78 -14.52
CA LYS A 141 -17.12 5.13 -14.55
C LYS A 141 -17.43 5.75 -15.89
N ARG A 142 -18.54 5.33 -16.49
CA ARG A 142 -18.90 5.92 -17.77
C ARG A 142 -19.43 7.31 -17.55
N LEU A 143 -18.95 8.22 -18.40
CA LEU A 143 -19.53 9.52 -18.41
C LEU A 143 -20.81 9.39 -19.21
N ASN A 144 -21.89 9.89 -18.66
CA ASN A 144 -23.10 9.83 -19.38
C ASN A 144 -23.09 10.87 -20.46
N ALA A 145 -23.40 10.49 -21.60
CA ALA A 145 -23.50 11.43 -22.69
C ALA A 145 -24.76 12.26 -22.51
#